data_1109476d0814cbb481d88ea367d2971d
#
_entry.id   1109476d0814cbb481d88ea367d2971d
#
_cell.length_a   1.000
_cell.length_b   1.000
_cell.length_c   1.000
_cell.angle_alpha   90.00
_cell.angle_beta   90.00
_cell.angle_gamma   90.00
#
_symmetry.space_group_name_H-M   'P 1'
#
loop_
_entity.id
_entity.type
_entity.pdbx_description
1 polymer ?
#
loop_
_entity_poly.entity_id
_entity_poly.type
_entity_poly.pdbx_seq_one_letter_code
_entity_poly.pdbx_strand_id
1 'polypeptide(L)'
;MRDNKNEEPRPQDRSALDRPLTIVLVMDTIGNKGNGTSNSALQYAHELERQGHHVRLVGIGAPEYPARVNKVPLVSWVAAKQQMQFAKPSDTLFRTAFAGADVVHLYLPFKFGRCAYKVARSMGIPVTAGFHLQPENVMYSAGPLKYLPGMSGFLYALFRFWLYRRIGHIHAPTEMIAGQLRAHGYKAKLHVISNGYVPRFTPKRQRSDGAPASVPFRIVASGRLSHEKDQITLIKAISRCRHAKDIELIICGTGPLQHYLRFRADRLLERKAQIGFHKNAEMPALLRSCDLFVHPSIVDIE
;
A
#
# COMPACT_ATOMS: atom_id res chain seq x y z
N MET A 1 -29.01 -8.25 -31.55
CA MET A 1 -29.58 -7.21 -30.68
C MET A 1 -29.87 -7.83 -29.35
N ARG A 2 -28.98 -7.62 -28.38
CA ARG A 2 -29.26 -7.79 -26.94
C ARG A 2 -28.47 -6.67 -26.26
N ASP A 3 -29.23 -5.72 -25.77
CA ASP A 3 -28.75 -4.57 -25.01
C ASP A 3 -28.09 -5.05 -23.71
N ASN A 4 -26.80 -4.82 -23.61
CA ASN A 4 -26.03 -5.00 -22.37
C ASN A 4 -26.09 -3.65 -21.63
N LYS A 5 -27.13 -3.45 -20.85
CA LYS A 5 -27.26 -2.31 -19.93
C LYS A 5 -26.21 -2.53 -18.83
N ASN A 6 -25.15 -1.75 -18.85
CA ASN A 6 -24.27 -1.49 -17.70
C ASN A 6 -25.13 -0.87 -16.59
N GLU A 7 -25.65 -1.67 -15.69
CA GLU A 7 -26.19 -1.17 -14.44
C GLU A 7 -25.03 -0.71 -13.57
N GLU A 8 -24.88 0.60 -13.45
CA GLU A 8 -24.08 1.18 -12.36
C GLU A 8 -24.62 0.67 -11.02
N PRO A 9 -23.74 0.24 -10.08
CA PRO A 9 -24.20 -0.20 -8.78
C PRO A 9 -24.94 0.95 -8.10
N ARG A 10 -26.20 0.73 -7.75
CA ARG A 10 -27.03 1.68 -6.98
C ARG A 10 -26.28 2.09 -5.71
N PRO A 11 -26.35 3.36 -5.31
CA PRO A 11 -25.83 3.78 -4.02
C PRO A 11 -26.46 2.92 -2.92
N GLN A 12 -25.66 2.11 -2.25
CA GLN A 12 -26.13 1.35 -1.11
C GLN A 12 -26.66 2.32 -0.07
N ASP A 13 -27.81 1.98 0.45
CA ASP A 13 -28.59 2.70 1.45
C ASP A 13 -27.71 3.36 2.53
N ARG A 14 -27.55 4.67 2.45
CA ARG A 14 -26.78 5.48 3.40
C ARG A 14 -27.51 5.71 4.72
N SER A 15 -28.70 5.10 4.90
CA SER A 15 -29.61 5.36 6.00
C SER A 15 -29.24 4.76 7.35
N ALA A 16 -28.13 4.03 7.46
CA ALA A 16 -27.84 3.28 8.69
C ALA A 16 -27.05 4.04 9.77
N LEU A 17 -26.48 5.22 9.49
CA LEU A 17 -25.70 5.98 10.48
C LEU A 17 -26.01 7.48 10.39
N ASP A 18 -27.04 7.90 11.12
CA ASP A 18 -27.48 9.31 11.17
C ASP A 18 -26.57 10.22 12.00
N ARG A 19 -25.43 9.71 12.49
CA ARG A 19 -24.50 10.51 13.32
C ARG A 19 -23.04 10.34 12.93
N PRO A 20 -22.21 11.35 13.15
CA PRO A 20 -20.76 11.21 13.09
C PRO A 20 -20.24 10.08 13.98
N LEU A 21 -19.30 9.28 13.47
CA LEU A 21 -18.60 8.26 14.23
C LEU A 21 -17.22 8.76 14.64
N THR A 22 -16.75 8.31 15.79
CA THR A 22 -15.34 8.41 16.20
C THR A 22 -14.62 7.13 15.82
N ILE A 23 -13.75 7.20 14.81
CA ILE A 23 -13.02 6.08 14.22
C ILE A 23 -11.55 6.19 14.58
N VAL A 24 -10.99 5.13 15.17
CA VAL A 24 -9.56 5.11 15.51
C VAL A 24 -8.81 4.20 14.56
N LEU A 25 -7.84 4.77 13.83
CA LEU A 25 -6.96 4.03 12.93
C LEU A 25 -5.64 3.74 13.64
N VAL A 26 -5.30 2.46 13.79
CA VAL A 26 -4.11 2.00 14.49
C VAL A 26 -3.12 1.40 13.51
N MET A 27 -1.93 1.98 13.45
CA MET A 27 -0.86 1.55 12.55
C MET A 27 0.51 1.77 13.20
N ASP A 28 1.48 0.87 12.94
CA ASP A 28 2.82 1.00 13.52
C ASP A 28 3.53 2.29 13.12
N THR A 29 3.46 2.68 11.83
CA THR A 29 4.10 3.89 11.31
C THR A 29 3.11 4.70 10.48
N ILE A 30 2.89 5.95 10.84
CA ILE A 30 2.01 6.92 10.16
C ILE A 30 2.88 8.09 9.66
N GLY A 31 2.48 8.69 8.51
CA GLY A 31 3.15 9.89 8.00
C GLY A 31 4.47 9.64 7.28
N ASN A 32 4.89 8.40 7.09
CA ASN A 32 6.04 8.09 6.24
C ASN A 32 5.64 8.15 4.76
N LYS A 33 6.00 9.24 4.10
CA LYS A 33 5.62 9.52 2.69
C LYS A 33 6.12 8.49 1.67
N GLY A 34 7.11 7.67 2.04
CA GLY A 34 7.64 6.58 1.19
C GLY A 34 6.91 5.24 1.35
N ASN A 35 5.97 5.13 2.29
CA ASN A 35 5.24 3.89 2.57
C ASN A 35 3.80 3.97 2.04
N GLY A 36 3.46 3.12 1.07
CA GLY A 36 2.14 3.09 0.43
C GLY A 36 1.01 2.88 1.44
N THR A 37 1.16 1.94 2.37
CA THR A 37 0.16 1.66 3.41
C THR A 37 -0.09 2.87 4.31
N SER A 38 0.97 3.62 4.66
CA SER A 38 0.85 4.86 5.43
C SER A 38 0.09 5.95 4.64
N ASN A 39 0.38 6.08 3.36
CA ASN A 39 -0.32 7.03 2.49
C ASN A 39 -1.80 6.66 2.34
N SER A 40 -2.12 5.38 2.13
CA SER A 40 -3.51 4.90 2.05
C SER A 40 -4.26 5.15 3.38
N ALA A 41 -3.62 4.93 4.52
CA ALA A 41 -4.23 5.21 5.83
C ALA A 41 -4.57 6.69 6.02
N LEU A 42 -3.67 7.60 5.59
CA LEU A 42 -3.91 9.05 5.66
C LEU A 42 -5.01 9.50 4.69
N GLN A 43 -5.06 8.93 3.48
CA GLN A 43 -6.13 9.21 2.52
C GLN A 43 -7.48 8.73 3.05
N TYR A 44 -7.50 7.55 3.65
CA TYR A 44 -8.70 6.98 4.26
C TYR A 44 -9.19 7.84 5.44
N ALA A 45 -8.28 8.28 6.30
CA ALA A 45 -8.60 9.21 7.39
C ALA A 45 -9.22 10.50 6.86
N HIS A 46 -8.57 11.14 5.89
CA HIS A 46 -9.05 12.39 5.28
C HIS A 46 -10.43 12.22 4.63
N GLU A 47 -10.68 11.11 3.94
CA GLU A 47 -11.98 10.86 3.31
C GLU A 47 -13.09 10.64 4.35
N LEU A 48 -12.81 9.92 5.45
CA LEU A 48 -13.74 9.76 6.55
C LEU A 48 -14.08 11.09 7.22
N GLU A 49 -13.07 11.94 7.44
CA GLU A 49 -13.27 13.30 7.97
C GLU A 49 -14.11 14.16 7.03
N ARG A 50 -13.87 14.06 5.70
CA ARG A 50 -14.68 14.76 4.70
C ARG A 50 -16.14 14.30 4.69
N GLN A 51 -16.40 13.04 5.10
CA GLN A 51 -17.74 12.51 5.29
C GLN A 51 -18.39 12.89 6.62
N GLY A 52 -17.68 13.66 7.45
CA GLY A 52 -18.19 14.18 8.73
C GLY A 52 -17.89 13.30 9.95
N HIS A 53 -17.04 12.26 9.80
CA HIS A 53 -16.60 11.44 10.93
C HIS A 53 -15.40 12.06 11.66
N HIS A 54 -15.20 11.67 12.92
CA HIS A 54 -14.01 12.03 13.70
C HIS A 54 -12.97 10.93 13.62
N VAL A 55 -11.79 11.21 13.07
CA VAL A 55 -10.72 10.22 12.92
C VAL A 55 -9.58 10.51 13.88
N ARG A 56 -9.16 9.50 14.63
CA ARG A 56 -7.96 9.53 15.50
C ARG A 56 -6.91 8.59 14.94
N LEU A 57 -5.69 9.07 14.79
CA LEU A 57 -4.56 8.29 14.32
C LEU A 57 -3.69 7.87 15.51
N VAL A 58 -3.33 6.59 15.60
CA VAL A 58 -2.49 6.05 16.67
C VAL A 58 -1.31 5.29 16.09
N GLY A 59 -0.09 5.78 16.34
CA GLY A 59 1.14 5.16 15.81
C GLY A 59 2.34 6.09 15.85
N ILE A 60 3.49 5.62 15.36
CA ILE A 60 4.68 6.46 15.21
C ILE A 60 4.37 7.54 14.15
N GLY A 61 4.58 8.81 14.50
CA GLY A 61 4.30 9.94 13.61
C GLY A 61 2.84 10.41 13.61
N ALA A 62 1.96 9.80 14.40
CA ALA A 62 0.61 10.31 14.61
C ALA A 62 0.63 11.67 15.33
N PRO A 63 -0.21 12.64 14.91
CA PRO A 63 -0.18 13.99 15.51
C PRO A 63 -0.69 14.01 16.95
N GLU A 64 -1.80 13.32 17.24
CA GLU A 64 -2.46 13.38 18.55
C GLU A 64 -2.06 12.23 19.49
N TYR A 65 -1.88 11.02 18.93
CA TYR A 65 -1.57 9.82 19.72
C TYR A 65 -0.28 9.16 19.23
N PRO A 66 0.89 9.83 19.40
CA PRO A 66 2.16 9.32 18.91
C PRO A 66 2.66 8.14 19.75
N ALA A 67 2.96 7.03 19.07
CA ALA A 67 3.61 5.89 19.68
C ALA A 67 5.15 6.04 19.66
N ARG A 68 5.82 5.48 20.67
CA ARG A 68 7.28 5.38 20.70
C ARG A 68 7.78 4.25 19.78
N VAL A 69 8.97 4.41 19.22
CA VAL A 69 9.62 3.36 18.43
C VAL A 69 10.01 2.19 19.33
N ASN A 70 9.73 0.97 18.86
CA ASN A 70 10.17 -0.27 19.46
C ASN A 70 11.31 -0.86 18.64
N LYS A 71 12.53 -0.79 19.15
CA LYS A 71 13.71 -1.40 18.52
C LYS A 71 13.72 -2.91 18.82
N VAL A 72 13.35 -3.73 17.86
CA VAL A 72 13.45 -5.18 17.94
C VAL A 72 14.70 -5.60 17.17
N PRO A 73 15.75 -6.13 17.83
CA PRO A 73 16.94 -6.58 17.15
C PRO A 73 16.62 -7.49 15.97
N LEU A 74 17.42 -7.47 14.92
CA LEU A 74 17.26 -8.23 13.67
C LEU A 74 16.00 -7.89 12.85
N VAL A 75 14.81 -7.89 13.48
CA VAL A 75 13.53 -7.66 12.80
C VAL A 75 13.37 -6.18 12.39
N SER A 76 13.85 -5.27 13.23
CA SER A 76 13.82 -3.82 12.91
C SER A 76 14.69 -3.49 11.69
N TRP A 77 15.77 -4.23 11.44
CA TRP A 77 16.61 -4.05 10.25
C TRP A 77 15.86 -4.45 8.95
N VAL A 78 15.11 -5.55 8.98
CA VAL A 78 14.27 -5.97 7.85
C VAL A 78 13.14 -4.97 7.61
N ALA A 79 12.49 -4.50 8.68
CA ALA A 79 11.42 -3.51 8.59
C ALA A 79 11.91 -2.16 8.05
N ALA A 80 13.11 -1.73 8.45
CA ALA A 80 13.71 -0.49 7.96
C ALA A 80 13.94 -0.50 6.44
N LYS A 81 14.25 -1.66 5.86
CA LYS A 81 14.33 -1.82 4.39
C LYS A 81 12.99 -1.54 3.70
N GLN A 82 11.88 -1.74 4.39
CA GLN A 82 10.52 -1.41 3.93
C GLN A 82 10.06 -0.02 4.37
N GLN A 83 10.96 0.82 4.89
CA GLN A 83 10.63 2.13 5.43
C GLN A 83 9.55 2.07 6.53
N MET A 84 9.56 0.99 7.31
CA MET A 84 8.62 0.74 8.39
C MET A 84 9.37 0.62 9.72
N GLN A 85 8.74 1.13 10.79
CA GLN A 85 9.21 0.99 12.16
C GLN A 85 8.13 0.30 12.99
N PHE A 86 8.53 -0.48 13.98
CA PHE A 86 7.58 -1.08 14.92
C PHE A 86 7.27 -0.12 16.05
N ALA A 87 6.00 0.06 16.34
CA ALA A 87 5.55 0.86 17.47
C ALA A 87 5.61 0.07 18.78
N LYS A 88 6.00 0.74 19.87
CA LYS A 88 5.95 0.18 21.21
C LYS A 88 4.52 0.22 21.74
N PRO A 89 3.88 -0.91 22.06
CA PRO A 89 2.55 -0.92 22.67
C PRO A 89 2.53 -0.20 24.02
N SER A 90 1.46 0.56 24.25
CA SER A 90 1.19 1.23 25.54
C SER A 90 -0.30 1.14 25.84
N ASP A 91 -0.66 0.52 26.96
CA ASP A 91 -2.06 0.40 27.39
C ASP A 91 -2.68 1.78 27.63
N THR A 92 -1.95 2.68 28.29
CA THR A 92 -2.39 4.06 28.53
C THR A 92 -2.68 4.79 27.21
N LEU A 93 -1.76 4.72 26.24
CA LEU A 93 -1.94 5.34 24.93
C LEU A 93 -3.23 4.84 24.26
N PHE A 94 -3.44 3.52 24.23
CA PHE A 94 -4.63 2.95 23.61
C PHE A 94 -5.91 3.35 24.35
N ARG A 95 -5.95 3.27 25.69
CA ARG A 95 -7.13 3.67 26.46
C ARG A 95 -7.49 5.12 26.24
N THR A 96 -6.49 6.01 26.21
CA THR A 96 -6.72 7.44 25.93
C THR A 96 -7.25 7.65 24.51
N ALA A 97 -6.62 7.04 23.51
CA ALA A 97 -7.03 7.20 22.11
C ALA A 97 -8.42 6.59 21.83
N PHE A 98 -8.80 5.52 22.55
CA PHE A 98 -10.04 4.77 22.34
C PHE A 98 -11.21 5.30 23.18
N ALA A 99 -10.99 6.21 24.12
CA ALA A 99 -12.07 6.77 24.91
C ALA A 99 -13.15 7.39 24.00
N GLY A 100 -14.40 6.88 24.11
CA GLY A 100 -15.53 7.34 23.30
C GLY A 100 -15.44 6.98 21.79
N ALA A 101 -14.57 6.04 21.39
CA ALA A 101 -14.51 5.57 20.03
C ALA A 101 -15.65 4.59 19.71
N ASP A 102 -16.23 4.71 18.51
CA ASP A 102 -17.26 3.81 18.00
C ASP A 102 -16.65 2.56 17.36
N VAL A 103 -15.44 2.67 16.76
CA VAL A 103 -14.76 1.56 16.13
C VAL A 103 -13.25 1.78 16.12
N VAL A 104 -12.50 0.69 16.24
CA VAL A 104 -11.03 0.66 16.06
C VAL A 104 -10.70 -0.15 14.82
N HIS A 105 -9.95 0.44 13.89
CA HIS A 105 -9.47 -0.22 12.68
C HIS A 105 -7.96 -0.46 12.74
N LEU A 106 -7.54 -1.71 12.57
CA LEU A 106 -6.15 -2.15 12.65
C LEU A 106 -5.55 -2.37 11.26
N TYR A 107 -4.39 -1.80 10.98
CA TYR A 107 -3.73 -1.91 9.67
C TYR A 107 -2.78 -3.10 9.55
N LEU A 108 -2.07 -3.46 10.63
CA LEU A 108 -0.98 -4.44 10.54
C LEU A 108 -1.09 -5.53 11.61
N PRO A 109 -0.74 -6.80 11.29
CA PRO A 109 -0.83 -7.93 12.21
C PRO A 109 0.40 -8.06 13.13
N PHE A 110 0.91 -6.92 13.64
CA PHE A 110 2.05 -6.92 14.54
C PHE A 110 1.65 -6.79 16.02
N LYS A 111 2.65 -6.78 16.89
CA LYS A 111 2.46 -6.70 18.34
C LYS A 111 1.65 -5.46 18.74
N PHE A 112 1.89 -4.33 18.08
CA PHE A 112 1.18 -3.08 18.33
C PHE A 112 -0.33 -3.23 18.05
N GLY A 113 -0.70 -3.68 16.85
CA GLY A 113 -2.09 -3.92 16.48
C GLY A 113 -2.77 -4.99 17.36
N ARG A 114 -2.03 -6.07 17.74
CA ARG A 114 -2.58 -7.08 18.64
C ARG A 114 -2.84 -6.56 20.05
N CYS A 115 -1.98 -5.70 20.60
CA CYS A 115 -2.21 -5.06 21.89
C CYS A 115 -3.39 -4.08 21.81
N ALA A 116 -3.47 -3.27 20.76
CA ALA A 116 -4.61 -2.41 20.49
C ALA A 116 -5.92 -3.19 20.43
N TYR A 117 -5.95 -4.34 19.73
CA TYR A 117 -7.10 -5.24 19.72
C TYR A 117 -7.55 -5.64 21.13
N LYS A 118 -6.60 -6.05 22.00
CA LYS A 118 -6.94 -6.48 23.37
C LYS A 118 -7.55 -5.33 24.18
N VAL A 119 -6.97 -4.15 24.08
CA VAL A 119 -7.48 -2.94 24.80
C VAL A 119 -8.86 -2.56 24.28
N ALA A 120 -9.06 -2.45 22.96
CA ALA A 120 -10.36 -2.14 22.38
C ALA A 120 -11.45 -3.14 22.84
N ARG A 121 -11.12 -4.43 22.81
CA ARG A 121 -12.04 -5.48 23.29
C ARG A 121 -12.35 -5.36 24.80
N SER A 122 -11.36 -5.02 25.64
CA SER A 122 -11.60 -4.80 27.08
C SER A 122 -12.47 -3.56 27.37
N MET A 123 -12.51 -2.63 26.41
CA MET A 123 -13.36 -1.44 26.48
C MET A 123 -14.73 -1.63 25.78
N GLY A 124 -15.01 -2.83 25.26
CA GLY A 124 -16.27 -3.13 24.56
C GLY A 124 -16.37 -2.53 23.15
N ILE A 125 -15.27 -2.01 22.58
CA ILE A 125 -15.27 -1.32 21.30
C ILE A 125 -15.12 -2.34 20.14
N PRO A 126 -15.98 -2.27 19.10
CA PRO A 126 -15.87 -3.06 17.90
C PRO A 126 -14.51 -2.86 17.20
N VAL A 127 -13.95 -3.97 16.66
CA VAL A 127 -12.66 -3.92 15.97
C VAL A 127 -12.79 -4.51 14.57
N THR A 128 -12.30 -3.77 13.59
CA THR A 128 -12.10 -4.20 12.20
C THR A 128 -10.62 -4.19 11.86
N ALA A 129 -10.23 -4.82 10.76
CA ALA A 129 -8.84 -4.75 10.30
C ALA A 129 -8.74 -4.67 8.78
N GLY A 130 -7.67 -4.05 8.30
CA GLY A 130 -7.25 -4.11 6.90
C GLY A 130 -6.16 -5.18 6.70
N PHE A 131 -6.13 -5.78 5.52
CA PHE A 131 -5.04 -6.67 5.12
C PHE A 131 -4.12 -5.94 4.14
N HIS A 132 -3.17 -5.19 4.70
CA HIS A 132 -2.25 -4.32 3.94
C HIS A 132 -0.80 -4.82 3.92
N LEU A 133 -0.56 -6.04 4.38
CA LEU A 133 0.76 -6.66 4.36
C LEU A 133 0.65 -8.08 3.83
N GLN A 134 1.03 -8.26 2.58
CA GLN A 134 1.13 -9.57 1.97
C GLN A 134 2.35 -10.34 2.50
N PRO A 135 2.21 -11.63 2.89
CA PRO A 135 3.34 -12.47 3.30
C PRO A 135 4.49 -12.50 2.30
N GLU A 136 4.20 -12.49 1.01
CA GLU A 136 5.18 -12.45 -0.07
C GLU A 136 6.10 -11.21 0.03
N ASN A 137 5.54 -10.04 0.34
CA ASN A 137 6.34 -8.82 0.56
C ASN A 137 7.31 -8.97 1.74
N VAL A 138 6.87 -9.65 2.81
CA VAL A 138 7.74 -9.94 3.97
C VAL A 138 8.88 -10.85 3.56
N MET A 139 8.60 -11.91 2.79
CA MET A 139 9.60 -12.87 2.31
C MET A 139 10.65 -12.21 1.42
N TYR A 140 10.24 -11.39 0.44
CA TYR A 140 11.20 -10.67 -0.41
C TYR A 140 12.13 -9.76 0.38
N SER A 141 11.66 -9.18 1.47
CA SER A 141 12.48 -8.34 2.35
C SER A 141 13.39 -9.14 3.28
N ALA A 142 13.01 -10.38 3.59
CA ALA A 142 13.78 -11.30 4.44
C ALA A 142 14.90 -12.06 3.68
N GLY A 143 15.15 -11.73 2.41
CA GLY A 143 16.25 -12.25 1.62
C GLY A 143 16.12 -13.75 1.28
N PRO A 144 17.00 -14.65 1.78
CA PRO A 144 16.99 -16.06 1.42
C PRO A 144 15.71 -16.82 1.77
N LEU A 145 14.94 -16.34 2.74
CA LEU A 145 13.69 -16.99 3.19
C LEU A 145 12.64 -17.06 2.06
N LYS A 146 12.73 -16.21 1.04
CA LYS A 146 11.82 -16.25 -0.11
C LYS A 146 11.88 -17.58 -0.90
N TYR A 147 12.98 -18.32 -0.79
CA TYR A 147 13.18 -19.58 -1.48
C TYR A 147 12.68 -20.80 -0.70
N LEU A 148 12.21 -20.63 0.54
CA LEU A 148 11.71 -21.75 1.35
C LEU A 148 10.28 -22.12 0.91
N PRO A 149 10.06 -23.33 0.40
CA PRO A 149 8.72 -23.81 0.05
C PRO A 149 7.76 -23.73 1.24
N GLY A 150 6.52 -23.30 1.00
CA GLY A 150 5.49 -23.24 2.05
C GLY A 150 5.59 -22.05 3.02
N MET A 151 6.64 -21.25 2.97
CA MET A 151 6.84 -20.13 3.91
C MET A 151 5.74 -19.08 3.80
N SER A 152 5.25 -18.79 2.58
CA SER A 152 4.11 -17.87 2.40
C SER A 152 2.87 -18.39 3.13
N GLY A 153 2.49 -19.66 2.91
CA GLY A 153 1.37 -20.28 3.61
C GLY A 153 1.53 -20.28 5.14
N PHE A 154 2.74 -20.52 5.62
CA PHE A 154 3.05 -20.41 7.05
C PHE A 154 2.82 -18.98 7.59
N LEU A 155 3.25 -17.96 6.86
CA LEU A 155 3.03 -16.56 7.27
C LEU A 155 1.53 -16.19 7.24
N TYR A 156 0.76 -16.65 6.23
CA TYR A 156 -0.69 -16.49 6.25
C TYR A 156 -1.32 -17.13 7.48
N ALA A 157 -0.92 -18.37 7.81
CA ALA A 157 -1.41 -19.08 9.00
C ALA A 157 -1.01 -18.35 10.29
N LEU A 158 0.23 -17.83 10.36
CA LEU A 158 0.73 -17.07 11.51
C LEU A 158 -0.08 -15.79 11.71
N PHE A 159 -0.28 -14.97 10.67
CA PHE A 159 -1.06 -13.73 10.76
C PHE A 159 -2.51 -14.01 11.15
N ARG A 160 -3.12 -15.05 10.55
CA ARG A 160 -4.45 -15.52 10.92
C ARG A 160 -4.53 -15.89 12.40
N PHE A 161 -3.64 -16.75 12.88
CA PHE A 161 -3.61 -17.19 14.27
C PHE A 161 -3.34 -16.04 15.24
N TRP A 162 -2.40 -15.17 14.88
CA TRP A 162 -1.95 -14.08 15.74
C TRP A 162 -3.01 -12.98 15.91
N LEU A 163 -3.67 -12.56 14.84
CA LEU A 163 -4.64 -11.45 14.87
C LEU A 163 -5.96 -11.78 14.17
N TYR A 164 -5.94 -12.11 12.87
CA TYR A 164 -7.12 -12.03 12.02
C TYR A 164 -8.23 -13.01 12.34
N ARG A 165 -7.95 -14.17 12.94
CA ARG A 165 -9.00 -15.13 13.38
C ARG A 165 -9.96 -14.56 14.43
N ARG A 166 -9.62 -13.42 15.02
CA ARG A 166 -10.40 -12.74 16.06
C ARG A 166 -11.19 -11.56 15.52
N ILE A 167 -11.00 -11.23 14.26
CA ILE A 167 -11.60 -10.09 13.57
C ILE A 167 -12.79 -10.59 12.76
N GLY A 168 -13.96 -9.99 12.96
CA GLY A 168 -15.17 -10.35 12.22
C GLY A 168 -15.25 -9.75 10.82
N HIS A 169 -14.63 -8.58 10.61
CA HIS A 169 -14.66 -7.82 9.36
C HIS A 169 -13.25 -7.42 8.94
N ILE A 170 -12.83 -7.83 7.73
CA ILE A 170 -11.51 -7.51 7.17
C ILE A 170 -11.70 -6.77 5.85
N HIS A 171 -11.07 -5.62 5.72
CA HIS A 171 -10.90 -4.90 4.49
C HIS A 171 -9.79 -5.56 3.65
N ALA A 172 -10.08 -5.92 2.42
CA ALA A 172 -9.14 -6.40 1.43
C ALA A 172 -9.11 -5.40 0.26
N PRO A 173 -7.94 -4.89 -0.16
CA PRO A 173 -7.90 -3.85 -1.20
C PRO A 173 -8.30 -4.36 -2.59
N THR A 174 -8.19 -5.66 -2.85
CA THR A 174 -8.52 -6.26 -4.15
C THR A 174 -9.18 -7.65 -3.99
N GLU A 175 -9.91 -8.10 -5.02
CA GLU A 175 -10.42 -9.48 -5.08
C GLU A 175 -9.31 -10.53 -5.07
N MET A 176 -8.13 -10.22 -5.62
CA MET A 176 -6.97 -11.10 -5.54
C MET A 176 -6.59 -11.35 -4.07
N ILE A 177 -6.47 -10.31 -3.27
CA ILE A 177 -6.17 -10.43 -1.83
C ILE A 177 -7.30 -11.17 -1.09
N ALA A 178 -8.56 -10.86 -1.37
CA ALA A 178 -9.69 -11.56 -0.77
C ALA A 178 -9.67 -13.06 -1.12
N GLY A 179 -9.36 -13.41 -2.37
CA GLY A 179 -9.19 -14.79 -2.82
C GLY A 179 -8.06 -15.51 -2.07
N GLN A 180 -6.92 -14.87 -1.89
CA GLN A 180 -5.80 -15.41 -1.10
C GLN A 180 -6.21 -15.65 0.37
N LEU A 181 -6.92 -14.70 0.98
CA LEU A 181 -7.39 -14.85 2.36
C LEU A 181 -8.36 -16.03 2.50
N ARG A 182 -9.31 -16.18 1.57
CA ARG A 182 -10.24 -17.34 1.55
C ARG A 182 -9.47 -18.66 1.40
N ALA A 183 -8.52 -18.73 0.46
CA ALA A 183 -7.69 -19.92 0.23
C ALA A 183 -6.88 -20.32 1.46
N HIS A 184 -6.46 -19.35 2.29
CA HIS A 184 -5.74 -19.61 3.54
C HIS A 184 -6.64 -19.72 4.78
N GLY A 185 -7.97 -19.89 4.59
CA GLY A 185 -8.93 -20.21 5.64
C GLY A 185 -9.26 -19.05 6.59
N TYR A 186 -9.20 -17.80 6.11
CA TYR A 186 -9.71 -16.64 6.85
C TYR A 186 -11.25 -16.67 6.79
N LYS A 187 -11.90 -16.66 7.95
CA LYS A 187 -13.37 -16.83 8.09
C LYS A 187 -14.11 -15.50 8.29
N ALA A 188 -13.39 -14.39 8.39
CA ALA A 188 -14.00 -13.08 8.53
C ALA A 188 -14.84 -12.70 7.30
N LYS A 189 -15.81 -11.82 7.47
CA LYS A 189 -16.46 -11.17 6.33
C LYS A 189 -15.44 -10.26 5.65
N LEU A 190 -15.14 -10.55 4.39
CA LEU A 190 -14.19 -9.78 3.60
C LEU A 190 -14.93 -8.67 2.87
N HIS A 191 -14.44 -7.44 3.01
CA HIS A 191 -14.93 -6.26 2.30
C HIS A 191 -13.86 -5.87 1.28
N VAL A 192 -14.17 -6.07 0.01
CA VAL A 192 -13.26 -5.71 -1.09
C VAL A 192 -13.53 -4.27 -1.46
N ILE A 193 -12.59 -3.40 -1.08
CA ILE A 193 -12.68 -1.97 -1.31
C ILE A 193 -11.29 -1.49 -1.69
N SER A 194 -11.15 -0.87 -2.89
CA SER A 194 -9.86 -0.29 -3.33
C SER A 194 -9.37 0.76 -2.32
N ASN A 195 -8.04 0.89 -2.19
CA ASN A 195 -7.43 2.00 -1.43
C ASN A 195 -7.71 3.37 -2.06
N GLY A 196 -8.30 3.38 -3.26
CA GLY A 196 -8.69 4.59 -3.96
C GLY A 196 -7.52 5.32 -4.62
N TYR A 197 -7.84 6.44 -5.24
CA TYR A 197 -6.85 7.32 -5.85
C TYR A 197 -7.12 8.79 -5.50
N VAL A 198 -6.09 9.62 -5.63
CA VAL A 198 -6.23 11.05 -5.38
C VAL A 198 -6.77 11.75 -6.64
N PRO A 199 -7.85 12.57 -6.57
CA PRO A 199 -8.50 13.21 -7.74
C PRO A 199 -7.59 14.05 -8.63
N ARG A 200 -6.42 14.51 -8.13
CA ARG A 200 -5.44 15.25 -8.91
C ARG A 200 -4.75 14.43 -10.02
N PHE A 201 -4.87 13.10 -9.99
CA PHE A 201 -4.41 12.23 -11.06
C PHE A 201 -5.47 12.18 -12.15
N THR A 202 -5.40 13.12 -13.07
CA THR A 202 -6.32 13.24 -14.21
C THR A 202 -5.69 12.64 -15.47
N PRO A 203 -6.49 12.09 -16.39
CA PRO A 203 -5.99 11.55 -17.65
C PRO A 203 -5.21 12.61 -18.47
N LYS A 204 -4.25 12.13 -19.26
CA LYS A 204 -3.63 12.94 -20.33
C LYS A 204 -4.72 13.27 -21.35
N ARG A 205 -4.76 14.52 -21.83
CA ARG A 205 -5.60 14.86 -22.99
C ARG A 205 -5.22 13.95 -24.15
N GLN A 206 -6.20 13.32 -24.77
CA GLN A 206 -5.95 12.53 -25.99
C GLN A 206 -5.24 13.39 -27.03
N ARG A 207 -4.24 12.83 -27.67
CA ARG A 207 -3.66 13.44 -28.86
C ARG A 207 -4.73 13.41 -29.95
N SER A 208 -4.77 14.45 -30.76
CA SER A 208 -5.54 14.43 -32.00
C SER A 208 -5.06 13.24 -32.86
N ASP A 209 -6.01 12.48 -33.40
CA ASP A 209 -5.71 11.40 -34.33
C ASP A 209 -4.82 11.94 -35.45
N GLY A 210 -3.67 11.28 -35.70
CA GLY A 210 -2.69 11.71 -36.69
C GLY A 210 -1.50 12.53 -36.19
N ALA A 211 -1.45 12.90 -34.90
CA ALA A 211 -0.26 13.54 -34.36
C ALA A 211 0.92 12.53 -34.31
N PRO A 212 2.12 12.88 -34.83
CA PRO A 212 3.26 11.98 -34.80
C PRO A 212 3.60 11.57 -33.38
N ALA A 213 4.04 10.31 -33.20
CA ALA A 213 4.52 9.85 -31.91
C ALA A 213 5.62 10.79 -31.40
N SER A 214 5.59 11.12 -30.09
CA SER A 214 6.68 11.92 -29.52
C SER A 214 7.96 11.10 -29.54
N VAL A 215 9.02 11.71 -30.02
CA VAL A 215 10.35 11.15 -29.86
C VAL A 215 11.10 12.04 -28.89
N PRO A 216 11.56 11.48 -27.77
CA PRO A 216 11.51 10.09 -27.34
C PRO A 216 10.12 9.64 -26.84
N PHE A 217 9.82 8.36 -27.02
CA PHE A 217 8.68 7.69 -26.37
C PHE A 217 9.00 7.48 -24.90
N ARG A 218 8.22 8.09 -24.01
CA ARG A 218 8.52 8.15 -22.58
C ARG A 218 7.81 7.05 -21.80
N ILE A 219 8.59 6.15 -21.20
CA ILE A 219 8.11 5.10 -20.32
C ILE A 219 8.40 5.50 -18.87
N VAL A 220 7.40 5.43 -18.01
CA VAL A 220 7.55 5.68 -16.58
C VAL A 220 7.18 4.46 -15.74
N ALA A 221 7.97 4.18 -14.71
CA ALA A 221 7.67 3.26 -13.63
C ALA A 221 7.78 3.97 -12.28
N SER A 222 6.92 3.64 -11.33
CA SER A 222 6.93 4.26 -10.00
C SER A 222 6.88 3.19 -8.93
N GLY A 223 7.63 3.39 -7.85
CA GLY A 223 7.66 2.50 -6.69
C GLY A 223 9.00 2.44 -6.01
N ARG A 224 9.08 1.72 -4.89
CA ARG A 224 10.32 1.50 -4.18
C ARG A 224 11.33 0.78 -5.08
N LEU A 225 12.59 1.19 -5.04
CA LEU A 225 13.65 0.56 -5.83
C LEU A 225 14.18 -0.68 -5.08
N SER A 226 13.49 -1.79 -5.25
CA SER A 226 13.68 -3.03 -4.50
C SER A 226 13.36 -4.26 -5.35
N HIS A 227 13.78 -5.43 -4.89
CA HIS A 227 13.70 -6.67 -5.69
C HIS A 227 12.27 -7.05 -6.07
N GLU A 228 11.30 -6.84 -5.20
CA GLU A 228 9.89 -7.17 -5.44
C GLU A 228 9.24 -6.28 -6.51
N LYS A 229 9.80 -5.10 -6.77
CA LYS A 229 9.31 -4.17 -7.80
C LYS A 229 9.93 -4.39 -9.17
N ASP A 230 10.92 -5.23 -9.27
CA ASP A 230 11.55 -5.80 -10.48
C ASP A 230 11.82 -4.83 -11.65
N GLN A 231 12.21 -3.59 -11.34
CA GLN A 231 12.53 -2.58 -12.36
C GLN A 231 13.66 -3.04 -13.30
N ILE A 232 14.49 -3.99 -12.88
CA ILE A 232 15.55 -4.55 -13.74
C ILE A 232 15.00 -5.28 -14.95
N THR A 233 13.84 -5.94 -14.83
CA THR A 233 13.18 -6.58 -15.96
C THR A 233 12.71 -5.55 -16.98
N LEU A 234 12.20 -4.40 -16.56
CA LEU A 234 11.86 -3.30 -17.46
C LEU A 234 13.09 -2.76 -18.21
N ILE A 235 14.20 -2.51 -17.50
CA ILE A 235 15.47 -2.06 -18.11
C ILE A 235 15.93 -3.07 -19.19
N LYS A 236 15.93 -4.37 -18.88
CA LYS A 236 16.30 -5.42 -19.83
C LYS A 236 15.33 -5.52 -21.02
N ALA A 237 14.04 -5.33 -20.79
CA ALA A 237 13.03 -5.35 -21.85
C ALA A 237 13.26 -4.22 -22.86
N ILE A 238 13.49 -3.00 -22.36
CA ILE A 238 13.79 -1.84 -23.21
C ILE A 238 15.08 -2.07 -24.01
N SER A 239 16.14 -2.56 -23.38
CA SER A 239 17.42 -2.80 -24.06
C SER A 239 17.34 -3.84 -25.20
N ARG A 240 16.33 -4.70 -25.19
CA ARG A 240 16.07 -5.71 -26.24
C ARG A 240 15.02 -5.25 -27.25
N CYS A 241 14.42 -4.09 -27.05
CA CYS A 241 13.42 -3.56 -27.95
C CYS A 241 14.09 -3.02 -29.23
N ARG A 242 13.52 -3.31 -30.39
CA ARG A 242 13.99 -2.75 -31.68
C ARG A 242 13.97 -1.22 -31.74
N HIS A 243 13.18 -0.58 -30.87
CA HIS A 243 13.05 0.87 -30.75
C HIS A 243 13.77 1.43 -29.50
N ALA A 244 14.75 0.72 -28.94
CA ALA A 244 15.45 1.10 -27.70
C ALA A 244 16.01 2.54 -27.77
N LYS A 245 16.55 2.95 -28.92
CA LYS A 245 17.09 4.31 -29.18
C LYS A 245 16.04 5.41 -29.08
N ASP A 246 14.76 5.10 -29.27
CA ASP A 246 13.67 6.06 -29.27
C ASP A 246 12.93 6.12 -27.92
N ILE A 247 13.33 5.28 -26.92
CA ILE A 247 12.68 5.18 -25.62
C ILE A 247 13.48 5.92 -24.55
N GLU A 248 12.80 6.81 -23.82
CA GLU A 248 13.29 7.44 -22.59
C GLU A 248 12.65 6.73 -21.38
N LEU A 249 13.48 6.21 -20.45
CA LEU A 249 13.01 5.55 -19.24
C LEU A 249 13.10 6.48 -18.03
N ILE A 250 12.00 6.60 -17.29
CA ILE A 250 11.91 7.33 -16.02
C ILE A 250 11.48 6.36 -14.92
N ILE A 251 12.28 6.20 -13.87
CA ILE A 251 11.93 5.37 -12.71
C ILE A 251 11.85 6.27 -11.47
N CYS A 252 10.63 6.44 -10.95
CA CYS A 252 10.33 7.30 -9.82
C CYS A 252 10.35 6.50 -8.52
N GLY A 253 11.28 6.80 -7.63
CA GLY A 253 11.35 6.20 -6.31
C GLY A 253 12.74 6.22 -5.70
N THR A 254 12.82 5.67 -4.47
CA THR A 254 14.06 5.43 -3.74
C THR A 254 14.08 4.00 -3.21
N GLY A 255 15.27 3.49 -2.92
CA GLY A 255 15.38 2.15 -2.35
C GLY A 255 16.78 1.55 -2.47
N PRO A 256 16.99 0.35 -1.89
CA PRO A 256 18.32 -0.25 -1.81
C PRO A 256 18.94 -0.58 -3.16
N LEU A 257 18.15 -0.74 -4.23
CA LEU A 257 18.65 -1.05 -5.56
C LEU A 257 18.94 0.18 -6.42
N GLN A 258 18.85 1.41 -5.92
CA GLN A 258 18.99 2.62 -6.72
C GLN A 258 20.32 2.68 -7.49
N HIS A 259 21.45 2.44 -6.82
CA HIS A 259 22.75 2.43 -7.45
C HIS A 259 22.90 1.30 -8.49
N TYR A 260 22.41 0.11 -8.15
CA TYR A 260 22.41 -1.03 -9.07
C TYR A 260 21.59 -0.76 -10.33
N LEU A 261 20.39 -0.21 -10.18
CA LEU A 261 19.52 0.09 -11.33
C LEU A 261 20.11 1.16 -12.23
N ARG A 262 20.72 2.22 -11.67
CA ARG A 262 21.46 3.23 -12.44
C ARG A 262 22.59 2.61 -13.23
N PHE A 263 23.45 1.85 -12.56
CA PHE A 263 24.58 1.15 -13.21
C PHE A 263 24.10 0.24 -14.35
N ARG A 264 22.98 -0.49 -14.13
CA ARG A 264 22.44 -1.38 -15.18
C ARG A 264 21.81 -0.60 -16.33
N ALA A 265 21.11 0.48 -16.06
CA ALA A 265 20.53 1.36 -17.06
C ALA A 265 21.62 2.01 -17.93
N ASP A 266 22.66 2.56 -17.30
CA ASP A 266 23.77 3.20 -18.01
C ASP A 266 24.55 2.25 -18.92
N ARG A 267 24.55 0.93 -18.61
CA ARG A 267 25.22 -0.11 -19.43
C ARG A 267 24.32 -0.72 -20.51
N LEU A 268 23.03 -0.71 -20.34
CA LEU A 268 22.11 -1.46 -21.20
C LEU A 268 21.27 -0.58 -22.11
N LEU A 269 20.99 0.67 -21.70
CA LEU A 269 20.11 1.55 -22.45
C LEU A 269 20.91 2.53 -23.33
N GLU A 270 20.41 2.77 -24.51
CA GLU A 270 21.02 3.73 -25.43
C GLU A 270 20.78 5.18 -24.99
N ARG A 271 19.62 5.46 -24.38
CA ARG A 271 19.31 6.75 -23.76
C ARG A 271 19.49 6.69 -22.26
N LYS A 272 20.03 7.76 -21.69
CA LYS A 272 20.22 7.90 -20.24
C LYS A 272 18.88 7.87 -19.52
N ALA A 273 18.69 6.88 -18.62
CA ALA A 273 17.50 6.78 -17.81
C ALA A 273 17.52 7.80 -16.65
N GLN A 274 16.34 8.32 -16.30
CA GLN A 274 16.15 9.15 -15.10
C GLN A 274 15.68 8.22 -13.96
N ILE A 275 16.52 8.01 -12.93
CA ILE A 275 16.19 7.12 -11.80
C ILE A 275 16.38 7.89 -10.49
N GLY A 276 15.29 8.15 -9.77
CA GLY A 276 15.35 8.88 -8.51
C GLY A 276 14.01 9.24 -7.90
N PHE A 277 14.09 10.00 -6.82
CA PHE A 277 12.92 10.47 -6.09
C PHE A 277 12.21 11.61 -6.86
N HIS A 278 10.91 11.50 -6.92
CA HIS A 278 10.01 12.57 -7.36
C HIS A 278 9.01 12.89 -6.26
N LYS A 279 8.73 14.18 -6.05
CA LYS A 279 7.73 14.60 -5.06
C LYS A 279 6.34 14.16 -5.51
N ASN A 280 5.53 13.73 -4.57
CA ASN A 280 4.17 13.27 -4.86
C ASN A 280 3.30 14.34 -5.55
N ALA A 281 3.58 15.63 -5.32
CA ALA A 281 2.91 16.74 -5.99
C ALA A 281 3.26 16.86 -7.49
N GLU A 282 4.45 16.40 -7.89
CA GLU A 282 4.95 16.45 -9.26
C GLU A 282 4.47 15.27 -10.12
N MET A 283 4.11 14.14 -9.45
CA MET A 283 3.74 12.89 -10.13
C MET A 283 2.59 13.03 -11.14
N PRO A 284 1.49 13.79 -10.88
CA PRO A 284 0.42 13.92 -11.87
C PRO A 284 0.89 14.58 -13.17
N ALA A 285 1.75 15.60 -13.10
CA ALA A 285 2.31 16.26 -14.28
C ALA A 285 3.29 15.34 -15.01
N LEU A 286 4.15 14.65 -14.29
CA LEU A 286 5.09 13.68 -14.86
C LEU A 286 4.36 12.55 -15.58
N LEU A 287 3.38 11.91 -14.96
CA LEU A 287 2.59 10.85 -15.59
C LEU A 287 1.89 11.32 -16.86
N ARG A 288 1.32 12.53 -16.86
CA ARG A 288 0.73 13.10 -18.07
C ARG A 288 1.74 13.40 -19.17
N SER A 289 3.01 13.63 -18.84
CA SER A 289 4.08 13.85 -19.83
C SER A 289 4.62 12.57 -20.45
N CYS A 290 4.28 11.40 -19.89
CA CYS A 290 4.72 10.10 -20.36
C CYS A 290 3.69 9.45 -21.29
N ASP A 291 4.14 8.46 -22.08
CA ASP A 291 3.33 7.77 -23.05
C ASP A 291 2.87 6.39 -22.54
N LEU A 292 3.64 5.79 -21.63
CA LEU A 292 3.33 4.48 -21.05
C LEU A 292 3.75 4.44 -19.57
N PHE A 293 2.85 3.95 -18.70
CA PHE A 293 3.17 3.55 -17.35
C PHE A 293 3.37 2.03 -17.30
N VAL A 294 4.49 1.58 -16.73
CA VAL A 294 4.80 0.16 -16.57
C VAL A 294 4.97 -0.18 -15.10
N HIS A 295 4.28 -1.22 -14.67
CA HIS A 295 4.36 -1.74 -13.31
C HIS A 295 4.90 -3.19 -13.32
N PRO A 296 6.23 -3.39 -13.28
CA PRO A 296 6.85 -4.71 -13.42
C PRO A 296 6.89 -5.51 -12.12
N SER A 297 6.18 -5.08 -11.08
CA SER A 297 6.19 -5.67 -9.74
C SER A 297 5.79 -7.16 -9.77
N ILE A 298 6.56 -7.99 -9.05
CA ILE A 298 6.27 -9.42 -8.88
C ILE A 298 5.24 -9.62 -7.77
N VAL A 299 5.24 -8.72 -6.78
CA VAL A 299 4.33 -8.76 -5.63
C VAL A 299 3.74 -7.37 -5.43
N ASP A 300 2.43 -7.30 -5.44
CA ASP A 300 1.71 -6.06 -5.12
C ASP A 300 0.36 -6.37 -4.46
N ILE A 301 -0.14 -5.41 -3.71
CA ILE A 301 -1.42 -5.54 -2.99
C ILE A 301 -2.56 -4.96 -3.82
N GLU A 302 -2.23 -4.03 -4.71
CA GLU A 302 -3.19 -3.29 -5.54
C GLU A 302 -2.62 -2.97 -6.92
#